data_04df2deb485d884317e5bb540911e5e3
#
_entry.id   04df2deb485d884317e5bb540911e5e3
#
_cell.length_a   1.000
_cell.length_b   1.000
_cell.length_c   1.000
_cell.angle_alpha   90.00
_cell.angle_beta   90.00
_cell.angle_gamma   90.00
#
_symmetry.space_group_name_H-M   'P 1'
#
loop_
_entity.id
_entity.type
_entity.pdbx_description
1 polymer ?
#
loop_
_entity_poly.entity_id
_entity_poly.type
_entity_poly.pdbx_seq_one_letter_code
_entity_poly.pdbx_strand_id
1 'polypeptide(L)'
;MFNTQYKKLLLTSAFLTASTSALAGYEINITENDKLTFGGYIKIDARYVDGDIAYRDYWIGDGIALEEDASQFRIFANETRFNTKYQHGEITGFIEMDFWGGGGNEIVSNSANPRIRHAFINYKGLTVGQTWSTFMNTSAIPETADFAGATTGLVFIRQGQVRYNMGNFQVSIENPESWGGDTANDNIPDLIARYNIKGDWGNVSISGLARQLHTLSGNTESAFGASVAARIKTTGKDDLRLQIHKGDLGRYVGAAAVKDLYGEEVEDITSVLVAYRHFWNDSLRSSVLYGKVDGDVSNRERTQWGINLFQNLTKELEVGIEVGNFSIDELDKDSNYLQATMRYIL
;
A
#
# COMPACT_ATOMS: atom_id res chain seq x y z
N MET A 1 -47.25 -32.16 3.28
CA MET A 1 -46.93 -31.05 4.18
C MET A 1 -45.43 -31.13 4.49
N PHE A 2 -44.60 -30.48 3.74
CA PHE A 2 -43.19 -30.30 4.06
C PHE A 2 -42.90 -28.80 4.12
N ASN A 3 -42.57 -28.35 5.34
CA ASN A 3 -42.30 -26.97 5.65
C ASN A 3 -40.79 -26.78 5.53
N THR A 4 -40.33 -26.15 4.46
CA THR A 4 -38.92 -25.87 4.22
C THR A 4 -38.66 -24.40 4.58
N GLN A 5 -38.15 -24.15 5.76
CA GLN A 5 -37.62 -22.86 6.18
C GLN A 5 -36.26 -22.63 5.48
N TYR A 6 -36.23 -21.75 4.48
CA TYR A 6 -35.00 -21.21 3.95
C TYR A 6 -34.38 -20.22 4.96
N LYS A 7 -33.33 -20.62 5.65
CA LYS A 7 -32.47 -19.71 6.39
C LYS A 7 -31.81 -18.75 5.38
N LYS A 8 -32.22 -17.49 5.43
CA LYS A 8 -31.49 -16.40 4.76
C LYS A 8 -30.12 -16.30 5.40
N LEU A 9 -29.09 -16.75 4.68
CA LEU A 9 -27.69 -16.48 4.99
C LEU A 9 -27.45 -15.01 4.67
N LEU A 10 -27.42 -14.16 5.69
CA LEU A 10 -26.93 -12.79 5.58
C LEU A 10 -25.42 -12.85 5.35
N LEU A 11 -25.00 -12.80 4.10
CA LEU A 11 -23.62 -12.54 3.70
C LEU A 11 -23.31 -11.06 4.00
N THR A 12 -22.84 -10.79 5.20
CA THR A 12 -22.19 -9.52 5.52
C THR A 12 -20.85 -9.49 4.77
N SER A 13 -20.81 -8.78 3.66
CA SER A 13 -19.58 -8.48 2.93
C SER A 13 -18.69 -7.62 3.83
N ALA A 14 -17.68 -8.27 4.46
CA ALA A 14 -16.64 -7.58 5.21
C ALA A 14 -15.77 -6.78 4.24
N PHE A 15 -16.03 -5.48 4.20
CA PHE A 15 -15.25 -4.50 3.44
C PHE A 15 -13.87 -4.30 4.06
N LEU A 16 -12.90 -4.17 3.14
CA LEU A 16 -11.55 -3.62 3.27
C LEU A 16 -11.24 -2.98 4.63
N THR A 17 -10.53 -3.71 5.46
CA THR A 17 -9.76 -3.10 6.55
C THR A 17 -8.32 -2.89 6.04
N ALA A 18 -8.14 -1.91 5.19
CA ALA A 18 -6.87 -1.23 5.10
C ALA A 18 -6.78 -0.38 6.37
N SER A 19 -5.72 -0.57 7.16
CA SER A 19 -5.41 0.15 8.40
C SER A 19 -6.66 0.74 9.06
N THR A 20 -7.15 0.15 10.12
CA THR A 20 -8.31 0.60 10.86
C THR A 20 -8.02 1.88 11.65
N SER A 21 -7.81 2.99 10.97
CA SER A 21 -8.42 4.22 11.41
C SER A 21 -9.88 4.06 11.05
N ALA A 22 -10.76 4.06 12.04
CA ALA A 22 -12.19 4.11 11.83
C ALA A 22 -12.46 5.14 10.73
N LEU A 23 -13.22 4.75 9.71
CA LEU A 23 -13.83 5.71 8.81
C LEU A 23 -14.88 6.45 9.64
N ALA A 24 -14.45 7.33 10.53
CA ALA A 24 -15.28 8.34 11.15
C ALA A 24 -15.49 9.38 10.06
N GLY A 25 -16.44 9.14 9.17
CA GLY A 25 -16.82 10.09 8.15
C GLY A 25 -18.16 10.69 8.53
N TYR A 26 -18.39 11.92 8.11
CA TYR A 26 -19.73 12.53 8.17
C TYR A 26 -20.65 11.80 7.23
N GLU A 27 -21.63 11.09 7.80
CA GLU A 27 -22.63 10.35 7.06
C GLU A 27 -23.89 11.21 6.87
N ILE A 28 -24.33 11.36 5.62
CA ILE A 28 -25.54 12.06 5.23
C ILE A 28 -26.46 11.03 4.57
N ASN A 29 -27.59 10.77 5.20
CA ASN A 29 -28.67 9.98 4.60
C ASN A 29 -29.50 10.91 3.71
N ILE A 30 -29.41 10.74 2.38
CA ILE A 30 -30.12 11.56 1.40
C ILE A 30 -31.55 11.03 1.24
N THR A 31 -31.67 9.70 1.10
CA THR A 31 -32.94 8.96 1.09
C THR A 31 -32.79 7.67 1.91
N GLU A 32 -33.83 6.83 1.95
CA GLU A 32 -33.74 5.51 2.57
C GLU A 32 -32.72 4.58 1.91
N ASN A 33 -32.45 4.79 0.62
CA ASN A 33 -31.52 3.97 -0.18
C ASN A 33 -30.21 4.68 -0.53
N ASP A 34 -30.12 5.99 -0.27
CA ASP A 34 -29.00 6.84 -0.67
C ASP A 34 -28.24 7.38 0.53
N LYS A 35 -26.96 7.07 0.58
CA LYS A 35 -26.06 7.48 1.66
C LYS A 35 -24.79 8.06 1.08
N LEU A 36 -24.42 9.26 1.56
CA LEU A 36 -23.15 9.92 1.25
C LEU A 36 -22.29 9.96 2.52
N THR A 37 -21.05 9.54 2.43
CA THR A 37 -20.08 9.61 3.53
C THR A 37 -18.89 10.43 3.08
N PHE A 38 -18.54 11.46 3.83
CA PHE A 38 -17.29 12.19 3.70
C PHE A 38 -16.33 11.73 4.78
N GLY A 39 -15.06 11.51 4.43
CA GLY A 39 -14.04 11.11 5.36
C GLY A 39 -12.64 11.48 4.89
N GLY A 40 -11.68 11.03 5.64
CA GLY A 40 -10.27 11.29 5.39
C GLY A 40 -9.54 11.73 6.64
N TYR A 41 -8.45 12.44 6.46
CA TYR A 41 -7.70 13.02 7.57
C TYR A 41 -6.81 14.17 7.07
N ILE A 42 -6.48 15.08 7.97
CA ILE A 42 -5.41 16.06 7.81
C ILE A 42 -4.18 15.47 8.50
N LYS A 43 -3.04 15.39 7.78
CA LYS A 43 -1.78 14.90 8.34
C LYS A 43 -0.67 15.88 8.05
N ILE A 44 0.11 16.17 9.09
CA ILE A 44 1.30 17.03 9.05
C ILE A 44 2.48 16.18 9.48
N ASP A 45 3.53 16.21 8.70
CA ASP A 45 4.78 15.50 8.95
C ASP A 45 5.93 16.51 9.04
N ALA A 46 6.84 16.28 9.99
CA ALA A 46 8.12 16.95 10.10
C ALA A 46 9.22 15.88 10.02
N ARG A 47 10.07 15.94 9.00
CA ARG A 47 11.08 14.91 8.72
C ARG A 47 12.46 15.53 8.63
N TYR A 48 13.42 14.90 9.31
CA TYR A 48 14.84 15.13 9.19
C TYR A 48 15.49 13.88 8.62
N VAL A 49 16.36 14.04 7.63
CA VAL A 49 17.11 12.97 6.96
C VAL A 49 18.58 13.35 6.97
N ASP A 50 19.46 12.41 7.26
CA ASP A 50 20.91 12.57 7.30
C ASP A 50 21.58 11.33 6.72
N GLY A 51 22.49 11.53 5.75
CA GLY A 51 23.22 10.47 5.08
C GLY A 51 23.44 10.76 3.60
N ASP A 52 23.78 9.74 2.83
CA ASP A 52 24.17 9.86 1.42
C ASP A 52 23.11 9.35 0.42
N ILE A 53 21.86 9.24 0.86
CA ILE A 53 20.71 9.11 -0.04
C ILE A 53 19.87 10.39 0.05
N ALA A 54 19.57 10.98 -1.10
CA ALA A 54 18.83 12.24 -1.19
C ALA A 54 17.51 12.16 -0.41
N TYR A 55 17.23 13.24 0.32
CA TYR A 55 15.93 13.41 0.97
C TYR A 55 14.79 13.25 -0.02
N ARG A 56 13.78 12.53 0.44
CA ARG A 56 12.48 12.43 -0.22
C ARG A 56 11.39 12.59 0.82
N ASP A 57 10.25 13.08 0.40
CA ASP A 57 9.07 13.14 1.27
C ASP A 57 8.68 11.74 1.80
N TYR A 58 9.01 10.70 1.03
CA TYR A 58 9.01 9.29 1.41
C TYR A 58 9.98 8.52 0.52
N TRP A 59 10.47 7.39 0.99
CA TRP A 59 11.35 6.54 0.21
C TRP A 59 10.52 5.77 -0.83
N ILE A 60 10.81 6.02 -2.11
CA ILE A 60 10.25 5.26 -3.21
C ILE A 60 11.40 4.53 -3.86
N GLY A 61 11.23 3.23 -3.97
CA GLY A 61 11.99 2.34 -4.82
C GLY A 61 13.47 2.64 -4.99
N ASP A 62 13.77 3.50 -5.91
CA ASP A 62 15.14 3.71 -6.34
C ASP A 62 16.05 4.41 -5.34
N GLY A 63 15.54 5.35 -4.55
CA GLY A 63 16.41 6.31 -3.87
C GLY A 63 17.30 7.09 -4.88
N ILE A 64 18.01 8.07 -4.42
CA ILE A 64 19.04 8.76 -5.20
C ILE A 64 20.29 8.84 -4.35
N ALA A 65 21.31 8.07 -4.70
CA ALA A 65 22.60 8.13 -4.05
C ALA A 65 23.29 9.48 -4.34
N LEU A 66 23.85 10.08 -3.31
CA LEU A 66 24.64 11.32 -3.36
C LEU A 66 26.12 10.97 -3.36
N GLU A 67 26.96 11.91 -3.83
CA GLU A 67 28.40 11.77 -3.75
C GLU A 67 28.91 12.01 -2.32
N GLU A 68 28.26 12.93 -1.58
CA GLU A 68 28.58 13.33 -0.22
C GLU A 68 27.32 13.30 0.65
N ASP A 69 27.48 13.13 1.97
CA ASP A 69 26.43 13.19 2.94
C ASP A 69 25.70 14.54 2.92
N ALA A 70 24.40 14.50 3.11
CA ALA A 70 23.55 15.66 3.21
C ALA A 70 22.52 15.53 4.32
N SER A 71 22.29 16.64 5.01
CA SER A 71 21.24 16.72 6.04
C SER A 71 20.14 17.65 5.56
N GLN A 72 18.89 17.20 5.63
CA GLN A 72 17.71 17.96 5.19
C GLN A 72 16.57 17.85 6.19
N PHE A 73 15.87 18.97 6.38
CA PHE A 73 14.66 19.04 7.21
C PHE A 73 13.51 19.62 6.41
N ARG A 74 12.32 19.04 6.55
CA ARG A 74 11.11 19.52 5.89
C ARG A 74 9.86 19.28 6.74
N ILE A 75 8.91 20.23 6.65
CA ILE A 75 7.54 20.06 7.14
C ILE A 75 6.62 20.05 5.92
N PHE A 76 5.72 19.07 5.86
CA PHE A 76 4.81 18.88 4.73
C PHE A 76 3.46 18.28 5.15
N ALA A 77 2.45 18.44 4.28
CA ALA A 77 1.09 17.98 4.54
C ALA A 77 0.54 17.08 3.41
N ASN A 78 1.41 16.58 2.54
CA ASN A 78 1.04 15.92 1.29
C ASN A 78 0.25 14.63 1.48
N GLU A 79 0.37 13.99 2.66
CA GLU A 79 -0.38 12.77 2.98
C GLU A 79 -1.83 13.03 3.39
N THR A 80 -2.21 14.29 3.61
CA THR A 80 -3.61 14.66 3.86
C THR A 80 -4.52 14.03 2.80
N ARG A 81 -5.62 13.40 3.25
CA ARG A 81 -6.54 12.67 2.38
C ARG A 81 -7.96 13.13 2.55
N PHE A 82 -8.66 13.16 1.42
CA PHE A 82 -10.11 13.32 1.38
C PHE A 82 -10.72 12.18 0.60
N ASN A 83 -11.82 11.63 1.11
CA ASN A 83 -12.58 10.63 0.41
C ASN A 83 -14.08 10.89 0.49
N THR A 84 -14.77 10.34 -0.49
CA THR A 84 -16.23 10.33 -0.56
C THR A 84 -16.69 8.94 -0.94
N LYS A 85 -17.65 8.43 -0.20
CA LYS A 85 -18.35 7.18 -0.49
C LYS A 85 -19.82 7.50 -0.74
N TYR A 86 -20.31 7.13 -1.91
CA TYR A 86 -21.74 7.16 -2.22
C TYR A 86 -22.28 5.75 -2.34
N GLN A 87 -23.37 5.49 -1.65
CA GLN A 87 -24.04 4.20 -1.66
C GLN A 87 -25.49 4.39 -2.10
N HIS A 88 -25.92 3.60 -3.11
CA HIS A 88 -27.28 3.51 -3.57
C HIS A 88 -27.68 2.03 -3.63
N GLY A 89 -28.48 1.58 -2.68
CA GLY A 89 -28.82 0.17 -2.54
C GLY A 89 -27.57 -0.72 -2.46
N GLU A 90 -27.38 -1.62 -3.46
CA GLU A 90 -26.22 -2.53 -3.51
C GLU A 90 -25.00 -1.94 -4.24
N ILE A 91 -25.13 -0.74 -4.81
CA ILE A 91 -24.05 -0.07 -5.55
C ILE A 91 -23.30 0.87 -4.62
N THR A 92 -21.98 0.80 -4.62
CA THR A 92 -21.10 1.73 -3.90
C THR A 92 -20.10 2.34 -4.86
N GLY A 93 -20.05 3.66 -4.93
CA GLY A 93 -18.96 4.42 -5.52
C GLY A 93 -18.03 4.95 -4.43
N PHE A 94 -16.74 4.93 -4.68
CA PHE A 94 -15.73 5.45 -3.75
C PHE A 94 -14.65 6.21 -4.50
N ILE A 95 -14.29 7.40 -4.00
CA ILE A 95 -13.17 8.19 -4.49
C ILE A 95 -12.33 8.67 -3.30
N GLU A 96 -11.01 8.55 -3.40
CA GLU A 96 -10.04 9.08 -2.44
C GLU A 96 -8.89 9.75 -3.17
N MET A 97 -8.44 10.90 -2.66
CA MET A 97 -7.27 11.62 -3.14
C MET A 97 -6.32 12.00 -2.01
N ASP A 98 -5.04 12.17 -2.34
CA ASP A 98 -4.00 12.81 -1.53
C ASP A 98 -3.28 13.88 -2.37
N PHE A 99 -2.22 14.48 -1.81
CA PHE A 99 -1.47 15.57 -2.46
C PHE A 99 -0.05 15.13 -2.86
N TRP A 100 0.12 13.87 -3.28
CA TRP A 100 1.37 13.32 -3.81
C TRP A 100 1.40 13.26 -5.34
N GLY A 101 0.62 14.08 -6.02
CA GLY A 101 0.47 14.08 -7.49
C GLY A 101 1.67 14.66 -8.25
N GLY A 102 2.69 15.11 -7.54
CA GLY A 102 3.83 15.81 -8.15
C GLY A 102 3.47 17.25 -8.59
N GLY A 103 4.44 17.99 -9.06
CA GLY A 103 4.25 19.41 -9.44
C GLY A 103 3.96 20.33 -8.25
N GLY A 104 3.48 21.54 -8.54
CA GLY A 104 3.27 22.58 -7.55
C GLY A 104 4.48 23.50 -7.42
N ASN A 105 4.51 24.32 -6.36
CA ASN A 105 5.57 25.28 -6.07
C ASN A 105 5.98 25.19 -4.60
N GLU A 106 7.05 24.48 -4.35
CA GLU A 106 7.59 24.33 -2.99
C GLU A 106 8.25 25.63 -2.48
N ILE A 107 8.90 26.37 -3.37
CA ILE A 107 9.72 27.54 -3.01
C ILE A 107 8.87 28.68 -2.40
N VAL A 108 7.68 28.92 -2.94
CA VAL A 108 6.84 30.06 -2.55
C VAL A 108 5.59 29.65 -1.77
N SER A 109 4.86 28.65 -2.24
CA SER A 109 3.55 28.29 -1.72
C SER A 109 3.50 26.93 -1.02
N ASN A 110 4.58 26.17 -1.07
CA ASN A 110 4.64 24.81 -0.55
C ASN A 110 3.49 23.92 -1.06
N SER A 111 3.06 24.19 -2.31
CA SER A 111 1.91 23.56 -2.94
C SER A 111 2.28 22.22 -3.57
N ALA A 112 1.32 21.30 -3.57
CA ALA A 112 1.43 20.02 -4.27
C ALA A 112 0.10 19.70 -4.98
N ASN A 113 0.17 18.95 -6.09
CA ASN A 113 -1.00 18.58 -6.85
C ASN A 113 -1.74 17.40 -6.21
N PRO A 114 -3.08 17.39 -6.24
CA PRO A 114 -3.85 16.22 -5.85
C PRO A 114 -3.64 15.06 -6.84
N ARG A 115 -3.72 13.84 -6.34
CA ARG A 115 -3.78 12.63 -7.19
C ARG A 115 -4.90 11.70 -6.71
N ILE A 116 -5.47 10.96 -7.64
CA ILE A 116 -6.43 9.90 -7.34
C ILE A 116 -5.68 8.71 -6.74
N ARG A 117 -6.08 8.32 -5.53
CA ARG A 117 -5.63 7.09 -4.88
C ARG A 117 -6.57 5.93 -5.23
N HIS A 118 -7.85 6.15 -5.02
CA HIS A 118 -8.91 5.21 -5.30
C HIS A 118 -10.03 5.91 -6.08
N ALA A 119 -10.55 5.25 -7.09
CA ALA A 119 -11.76 5.64 -7.80
C ALA A 119 -12.38 4.36 -8.37
N PHE A 120 -13.41 3.82 -7.72
CA PHE A 120 -14.00 2.56 -8.13
C PHE A 120 -15.50 2.47 -7.81
N ILE A 121 -16.17 1.58 -8.52
CA ILE A 121 -17.55 1.18 -8.27
C ILE A 121 -17.53 -0.27 -7.80
N ASN A 122 -18.32 -0.57 -6.77
CA ASN A 122 -18.57 -1.93 -6.32
C ASN A 122 -20.06 -2.28 -6.46
N TYR A 123 -20.32 -3.47 -7.02
CA TYR A 123 -21.66 -4.02 -7.15
C TYR A 123 -21.63 -5.55 -7.03
N LYS A 124 -22.28 -6.11 -6.03
CA LYS A 124 -22.42 -7.57 -5.81
C LYS A 124 -21.11 -8.36 -5.93
N GLY A 125 -20.05 -7.85 -5.32
CA GLY A 125 -18.73 -8.48 -5.34
C GLY A 125 -17.86 -8.13 -6.55
N LEU A 126 -18.42 -7.52 -7.59
CA LEU A 126 -17.66 -6.95 -8.70
C LEU A 126 -17.14 -5.56 -8.31
N THR A 127 -15.84 -5.34 -8.46
CA THR A 127 -15.17 -4.03 -8.30
C THR A 127 -14.57 -3.63 -9.63
N VAL A 128 -14.88 -2.41 -10.10
CA VAL A 128 -14.34 -1.87 -11.35
C VAL A 128 -13.78 -0.48 -11.09
N GLY A 129 -12.54 -0.24 -11.49
CA GLY A 129 -11.85 1.04 -11.33
C GLY A 129 -10.49 0.91 -10.69
N GLN A 130 -9.94 2.04 -10.23
CA GLN A 130 -8.60 2.11 -9.63
C GLN A 130 -8.66 1.87 -8.13
N THR A 131 -7.92 0.88 -7.64
CA THR A 131 -7.72 0.60 -6.21
C THR A 131 -6.48 -0.26 -5.99
N TRP A 132 -6.21 -0.67 -4.76
CA TRP A 132 -5.13 -1.59 -4.45
C TRP A 132 -5.24 -2.87 -5.28
N SER A 133 -4.12 -3.29 -5.85
CA SER A 133 -4.02 -4.57 -6.57
C SER A 133 -4.56 -5.71 -5.72
N THR A 134 -5.16 -6.68 -6.38
CA THR A 134 -5.60 -7.95 -5.76
C THR A 134 -4.41 -8.73 -5.20
N PHE A 135 -3.21 -8.53 -5.74
CA PHE A 135 -1.99 -9.15 -5.26
C PHE A 135 -1.58 -8.66 -3.85
N MET A 136 -1.99 -7.45 -3.46
CA MET A 136 -1.63 -6.81 -2.20
C MET A 136 -2.54 -7.23 -1.03
N ASN A 137 -1.96 -7.61 0.12
CA ASN A 137 -2.69 -7.76 1.38
C ASN A 137 -2.58 -6.48 2.22
N THR A 138 -3.58 -5.62 2.15
CA THR A 138 -3.60 -4.35 2.87
C THR A 138 -3.60 -4.48 4.40
N SER A 139 -4.08 -5.61 4.95
CA SER A 139 -4.06 -5.85 6.40
C SER A 139 -2.66 -6.12 6.95
N ALA A 140 -1.73 -6.53 6.08
CA ALA A 140 -0.35 -6.82 6.43
C ALA A 140 0.59 -5.61 6.28
N ILE A 141 0.06 -4.42 5.92
CA ILE A 141 0.83 -3.16 5.88
C ILE A 141 1.20 -2.77 7.32
N PRO A 142 2.48 -2.53 7.65
CA PRO A 142 2.87 -2.05 8.97
C PRO A 142 2.32 -0.64 9.26
N GLU A 143 2.22 -0.30 10.53
CA GLU A 143 1.93 1.06 10.96
C GLU A 143 3.23 1.85 11.01
N THR A 144 3.28 2.98 10.30
CA THR A 144 4.47 3.82 10.16
C THR A 144 4.10 5.30 10.19
N ALA A 145 5.02 6.17 10.61
CA ALA A 145 4.91 7.61 10.44
C ALA A 145 5.22 8.00 8.98
N ASP A 146 6.18 7.33 8.36
CA ASP A 146 6.47 7.50 6.93
C ASP A 146 5.28 7.03 6.07
N PHE A 147 4.92 7.83 5.08
CA PHE A 147 3.81 7.57 4.14
C PHE A 147 3.86 6.19 3.50
N ALA A 148 5.03 5.81 3.07
CA ALA A 148 5.22 4.57 2.35
C ALA A 148 5.42 3.38 3.30
N GLY A 149 5.85 3.63 4.53
CA GLY A 149 6.24 2.60 5.47
C GLY A 149 7.47 1.85 4.97
N ALA A 150 7.62 0.59 5.33
CA ALA A 150 8.65 -0.28 4.76
C ALA A 150 8.24 -0.75 3.36
N THR A 151 7.99 0.17 2.43
CA THR A 151 7.59 -0.16 1.05
C THR A 151 8.57 -1.09 0.38
N THR A 152 9.83 -1.00 0.76
CA THR A 152 10.92 -1.85 0.30
C THR A 152 10.55 -3.33 0.34
N GLY A 153 9.89 -3.80 1.40
CA GLY A 153 9.56 -5.20 1.59
C GLY A 153 8.11 -5.60 1.28
N LEU A 154 7.29 -4.71 0.71
CA LEU A 154 5.86 -5.01 0.51
C LEU A 154 5.41 -4.80 -0.94
N VAL A 155 4.34 -5.49 -1.31
CA VAL A 155 3.56 -5.15 -2.51
C VAL A 155 2.87 -3.82 -2.28
N PHE A 156 3.16 -2.81 -3.10
CA PHE A 156 2.61 -1.47 -2.96
C PHE A 156 2.22 -0.86 -4.30
N ILE A 157 1.07 -1.26 -4.82
CA ILE A 157 0.59 -0.82 -6.13
C ILE A 157 -0.92 -0.63 -6.14
N ARG A 158 -1.37 0.46 -6.76
CA ARG A 158 -2.77 0.74 -7.11
C ARG A 158 -2.87 0.93 -8.61
N GLN A 159 -3.87 0.30 -9.22
CA GLN A 159 -4.09 0.40 -10.66
C GLN A 159 -5.53 0.14 -11.04
N GLY A 160 -5.89 0.47 -12.29
CA GLY A 160 -7.18 0.13 -12.88
C GLY A 160 -7.36 -1.38 -12.96
N GLN A 161 -8.53 -1.86 -12.58
CA GLN A 161 -8.81 -3.29 -12.51
C GLN A 161 -10.29 -3.60 -12.63
N VAL A 162 -10.57 -4.83 -13.03
CA VAL A 162 -11.86 -5.49 -12.83
C VAL A 162 -11.60 -6.70 -11.93
N ARG A 163 -12.17 -6.68 -10.73
CA ARG A 163 -12.00 -7.71 -9.71
C ARG A 163 -13.34 -8.31 -9.30
N TYR A 164 -13.37 -9.62 -9.16
CA TYR A 164 -14.53 -10.34 -8.64
C TYR A 164 -14.16 -11.08 -7.33
N ASN A 165 -15.02 -10.91 -6.31
CA ASN A 165 -14.85 -11.50 -4.99
C ASN A 165 -15.84 -12.65 -4.81
N MET A 166 -15.34 -13.86 -4.54
CA MET A 166 -16.09 -15.09 -4.30
C MET A 166 -15.78 -15.63 -2.90
N GLY A 167 -16.37 -15.01 -1.88
CA GLY A 167 -16.07 -15.37 -0.49
C GLY A 167 -14.62 -15.06 -0.14
N ASN A 168 -13.82 -16.10 0.13
CA ASN A 168 -12.40 -15.96 0.43
C ASN A 168 -11.50 -15.85 -0.81
N PHE A 169 -12.02 -16.17 -1.98
CA PHE A 169 -11.28 -16.12 -3.24
C PHE A 169 -11.57 -14.82 -3.98
N GLN A 170 -10.53 -14.27 -4.61
CA GLN A 170 -10.59 -13.07 -5.44
C GLN A 170 -9.82 -13.32 -6.72
N VAL A 171 -10.35 -12.84 -7.84
CA VAL A 171 -9.68 -12.86 -9.13
C VAL A 171 -9.81 -11.49 -9.77
N SER A 172 -8.78 -11.02 -10.45
CA SER A 172 -8.81 -9.76 -11.19
C SER A 172 -8.02 -9.84 -12.47
N ILE A 173 -8.43 -8.97 -13.40
CA ILE A 173 -7.60 -8.48 -14.49
C ILE A 173 -7.22 -7.03 -14.15
N GLU A 174 -5.95 -6.69 -14.33
CA GLU A 174 -5.40 -5.39 -13.92
C GLU A 174 -4.60 -4.78 -15.08
N ASN A 175 -4.38 -3.47 -15.07
CA ASN A 175 -3.64 -2.78 -16.11
C ASN A 175 -2.24 -3.39 -16.29
N PRO A 176 -1.86 -3.76 -17.52
CA PRO A 176 -0.50 -4.19 -17.84
C PRO A 176 0.45 -2.98 -17.86
N GLU A 177 1.71 -3.24 -17.64
CA GLU A 177 2.81 -2.27 -17.79
C GLU A 177 4.13 -3.04 -17.84
N SER A 178 4.89 -2.89 -18.93
CA SER A 178 6.23 -3.47 -19.10
C SER A 178 7.30 -2.45 -18.68
N TRP A 179 7.37 -2.16 -17.38
CA TRP A 179 8.28 -1.13 -16.89
C TRP A 179 9.75 -1.49 -17.12
N GLY A 180 10.42 -0.67 -17.93
CA GLY A 180 11.76 -0.93 -18.44
C GLY A 180 11.80 -1.54 -19.84
N GLY A 181 10.63 -1.88 -20.40
CA GLY A 181 10.44 -2.38 -21.74
C GLY A 181 9.55 -1.49 -22.61
N ASP A 182 8.85 -2.08 -23.58
CA ASP A 182 7.97 -1.38 -24.53
C ASP A 182 6.52 -1.38 -24.02
N THR A 183 6.16 -0.35 -23.28
CA THR A 183 4.81 -0.17 -22.72
C THR A 183 3.74 0.13 -23.78
N ALA A 184 4.13 0.53 -24.99
CA ALA A 184 3.19 0.83 -26.08
C ALA A 184 2.54 -0.45 -26.64
N ASN A 185 3.13 -1.62 -26.40
CA ASN A 185 2.62 -2.92 -26.83
C ASN A 185 1.90 -3.69 -25.73
N ASP A 186 1.75 -3.15 -24.52
CA ASP A 186 1.04 -3.79 -23.40
C ASP A 186 -0.46 -3.89 -23.68
N ASN A 187 -0.91 -5.05 -24.15
CA ASN A 187 -2.29 -5.28 -24.59
C ASN A 187 -3.00 -6.46 -23.89
N ILE A 188 -2.27 -7.23 -23.09
CA ILE A 188 -2.81 -8.33 -22.29
C ILE A 188 -2.78 -7.93 -20.81
N PRO A 189 -3.95 -7.85 -20.14
CA PRO A 189 -4.01 -7.51 -18.72
C PRO A 189 -3.25 -8.50 -17.84
N ASP A 190 -2.67 -7.99 -16.75
CA ASP A 190 -2.13 -8.81 -15.66
C ASP A 190 -3.28 -9.61 -15.03
N LEU A 191 -3.12 -10.92 -14.87
CA LEU A 191 -4.09 -11.80 -14.23
C LEU A 191 -3.64 -12.11 -12.80
N ILE A 192 -4.52 -11.88 -11.82
CA ILE A 192 -4.22 -12.11 -10.41
C ILE A 192 -5.29 -12.96 -9.76
N ALA A 193 -4.86 -13.91 -8.95
CA ALA A 193 -5.72 -14.70 -8.08
C ALA A 193 -5.22 -14.61 -6.63
N ARG A 194 -6.14 -14.45 -5.66
CA ARG A 194 -5.83 -14.43 -4.24
C ARG A 194 -6.82 -15.25 -3.44
N TYR A 195 -6.31 -16.03 -2.49
CA TYR A 195 -7.10 -16.72 -1.48
C TYR A 195 -6.79 -16.18 -0.10
N ASN A 196 -7.83 -15.86 0.68
CA ASN A 196 -7.71 -15.31 2.04
C ASN A 196 -8.17 -16.35 3.06
N ILE A 197 -7.33 -16.63 4.05
CA ILE A 197 -7.65 -17.46 5.20
C ILE A 197 -7.83 -16.51 6.38
N LYS A 198 -9.02 -16.47 6.97
CA LYS A 198 -9.38 -15.51 8.02
C LYS A 198 -9.94 -16.23 9.26
N GLY A 199 -9.65 -15.68 10.42
CA GLY A 199 -10.17 -16.16 11.70
C GLY A 199 -9.96 -15.11 12.79
N ASP A 200 -10.34 -15.44 14.03
CA ASP A 200 -10.14 -14.57 15.19
C ASP A 200 -8.65 -14.29 15.48
N TRP A 201 -7.77 -15.18 15.00
CA TRP A 201 -6.32 -15.07 15.07
C TRP A 201 -5.72 -14.05 14.09
N GLY A 202 -6.47 -13.60 13.08
CA GLY A 202 -6.02 -12.69 12.04
C GLY A 202 -6.35 -13.17 10.64
N ASN A 203 -5.42 -12.96 9.70
CA ASN A 203 -5.56 -13.44 8.32
C ASN A 203 -4.22 -13.77 7.69
N VAL A 204 -4.28 -14.67 6.70
CA VAL A 204 -3.21 -14.96 5.74
C VAL A 204 -3.80 -14.86 4.34
N SER A 205 -3.07 -14.27 3.40
CA SER A 205 -3.39 -14.35 1.98
C SER A 205 -2.29 -15.06 1.22
N ILE A 206 -2.68 -15.83 0.22
CA ILE A 206 -1.81 -16.41 -0.78
C ILE A 206 -2.27 -15.86 -2.12
N SER A 207 -1.35 -15.26 -2.89
CA SER A 207 -1.66 -14.64 -4.18
C SER A 207 -0.70 -15.13 -5.26
N GLY A 208 -1.23 -15.28 -6.48
CA GLY A 208 -0.47 -15.54 -7.68
C GLY A 208 -0.73 -14.45 -8.72
N LEU A 209 0.30 -14.14 -9.50
CA LEU A 209 0.32 -13.17 -10.59
C LEU A 209 0.83 -13.84 -11.85
N ALA A 210 0.18 -13.57 -13.00
CA ALA A 210 0.66 -13.94 -14.33
C ALA A 210 0.55 -12.71 -15.24
N ARG A 211 1.62 -12.41 -15.97
CA ARG A 211 1.78 -11.20 -16.80
C ARG A 211 2.41 -11.55 -18.14
N GLN A 212 2.23 -10.65 -19.08
CA GLN A 212 3.01 -10.59 -20.31
C GLN A 212 3.82 -9.29 -20.32
N LEU A 213 5.12 -9.39 -20.60
CA LEU A 213 6.04 -8.26 -20.67
C LEU A 213 6.60 -8.14 -22.09
N HIS A 214 6.79 -6.91 -22.54
CA HIS A 214 7.33 -6.60 -23.87
C HIS A 214 8.69 -5.93 -23.76
N THR A 215 9.73 -6.53 -24.34
CA THR A 215 11.07 -5.96 -24.38
C THR A 215 11.16 -4.85 -25.41
N LEU A 216 12.18 -4.00 -25.31
CA LEU A 216 12.43 -2.93 -26.29
C LEU A 216 12.78 -3.44 -27.69
N SER A 217 13.26 -4.69 -27.82
CA SER A 217 13.53 -5.34 -29.10
C SER A 217 12.29 -5.94 -29.76
N GLY A 218 11.13 -5.91 -29.06
CA GLY A 218 9.86 -6.45 -29.54
C GLY A 218 9.59 -7.91 -29.19
N ASN A 219 10.41 -8.53 -28.32
CA ASN A 219 10.12 -9.86 -27.78
C ASN A 219 9.03 -9.78 -26.71
N THR A 220 8.37 -10.90 -26.52
CA THR A 220 7.32 -11.04 -25.51
C THR A 220 7.72 -12.12 -24.51
N GLU A 221 7.72 -11.76 -23.22
CA GLU A 221 8.13 -12.63 -22.14
C GLU A 221 6.94 -12.91 -21.21
N SER A 222 6.82 -14.15 -20.75
CA SER A 222 5.83 -14.52 -19.72
C SER A 222 6.45 -14.34 -18.34
N ALA A 223 5.74 -13.67 -17.45
CA ALA A 223 6.21 -13.33 -16.12
C ALA A 223 5.23 -13.84 -15.05
N PHE A 224 5.76 -14.38 -13.95
CA PHE A 224 4.98 -14.99 -12.89
C PHE A 224 5.49 -14.57 -11.51
N GLY A 225 4.57 -14.48 -10.57
CA GLY A 225 4.94 -14.16 -9.19
C GLY A 225 3.98 -14.73 -8.16
N ALA A 226 4.48 -14.90 -6.96
CA ALA A 226 3.72 -15.40 -5.82
C ALA A 226 3.94 -14.51 -4.58
N SER A 227 2.93 -14.46 -3.74
CA SER A 227 2.94 -13.69 -2.49
C SER A 227 2.24 -14.45 -1.38
N VAL A 228 2.87 -14.46 -0.20
CA VAL A 228 2.22 -14.85 1.06
C VAL A 228 2.33 -13.66 2.01
N ALA A 229 1.19 -13.21 2.51
CA ALA A 229 1.15 -12.07 3.43
C ALA A 229 0.18 -12.33 4.58
N ALA A 230 0.59 -11.99 5.80
CA ALA A 230 -0.15 -12.30 7.02
C ALA A 230 -0.21 -11.12 7.99
N ARG A 231 -1.32 -11.02 8.70
CA ARG A 231 -1.43 -10.29 9.95
C ARG A 231 -1.96 -11.24 11.01
N ILE A 232 -1.18 -11.48 12.04
CA ILE A 232 -1.45 -12.46 13.09
C ILE A 232 -1.56 -11.74 14.43
N LYS A 233 -2.70 -11.88 15.12
CA LYS A 233 -2.84 -11.41 16.49
C LYS A 233 -1.98 -12.25 17.40
N THR A 234 -1.27 -11.60 18.31
CA THR A 234 -0.43 -12.27 19.31
C THR A 234 -1.06 -12.14 20.69
N THR A 235 -0.58 -11.26 21.54
CA THR A 235 -1.09 -11.07 22.90
C THR A 235 -1.97 -9.81 22.96
N GLY A 236 -3.19 -9.92 23.49
CA GLY A 236 -4.09 -8.78 23.63
C GLY A 236 -4.45 -8.12 22.29
N LYS A 237 -4.00 -6.88 22.08
CA LYS A 237 -4.21 -6.11 20.84
C LYS A 237 -3.01 -6.20 19.89
N ASP A 238 -1.90 -6.81 20.31
CA ASP A 238 -0.67 -6.88 19.54
C ASP A 238 -0.82 -7.71 18.28
N ASP A 239 -0.05 -7.34 17.26
CA ASP A 239 -0.05 -8.08 15.99
C ASP A 239 1.33 -8.18 15.36
N LEU A 240 1.58 -9.33 14.73
CA LEU A 240 2.71 -9.61 13.86
C LEU A 240 2.26 -9.52 12.41
N ARG A 241 3.05 -8.87 11.56
CA ARG A 241 2.83 -8.75 10.12
C ARG A 241 4.01 -9.30 9.37
N LEU A 242 3.72 -10.19 8.42
CA LEU A 242 4.72 -10.90 7.64
C LEU A 242 4.32 -10.85 6.17
N GLN A 243 5.30 -10.63 5.29
CA GLN A 243 5.11 -10.72 3.85
C GLN A 243 6.35 -11.33 3.22
N ILE A 244 6.14 -12.22 2.25
CA ILE A 244 7.18 -12.82 1.41
C ILE A 244 6.65 -12.81 -0.01
N HIS A 245 7.47 -12.32 -0.94
CA HIS A 245 7.16 -12.23 -2.35
C HIS A 245 8.33 -12.79 -3.15
N LYS A 246 8.03 -13.55 -4.22
CA LYS A 246 9.04 -14.13 -5.12
C LYS A 246 8.52 -14.20 -6.54
N GLY A 247 9.39 -13.92 -7.51
CA GLY A 247 9.16 -14.04 -8.94
C GLY A 247 9.30 -12.72 -9.71
N ASP A 248 8.78 -12.67 -10.92
CA ASP A 248 8.89 -11.57 -11.87
C ASP A 248 7.92 -10.42 -11.48
N LEU A 249 8.19 -9.80 -10.34
CA LEU A 249 7.26 -8.90 -9.67
C LEU A 249 7.50 -7.42 -9.97
N GLY A 250 8.71 -7.02 -10.40
CA GLY A 250 9.09 -5.67 -10.84
C GLY A 250 8.34 -4.55 -10.12
N ARG A 251 7.51 -3.84 -10.86
CA ARG A 251 6.73 -2.69 -10.37
C ARG A 251 5.74 -2.97 -9.22
N TYR A 252 5.43 -4.24 -8.95
CA TYR A 252 4.50 -4.62 -7.89
C TYR A 252 5.08 -4.49 -6.48
N VAL A 253 6.40 -4.64 -6.34
CA VAL A 253 7.09 -4.72 -5.06
C VAL A 253 7.97 -3.50 -4.82
N GLY A 254 8.14 -3.12 -3.56
CA GLY A 254 9.08 -2.07 -3.13
C GLY A 254 8.74 -0.69 -3.66
N ALA A 255 7.48 -0.40 -3.99
CA ALA A 255 7.08 0.84 -4.66
C ALA A 255 7.95 1.12 -5.90
N ALA A 256 8.10 0.10 -6.75
CA ALA A 256 8.94 0.14 -7.95
C ALA A 256 10.44 0.28 -7.66
N ALA A 257 10.95 -0.46 -6.66
CA ALA A 257 12.39 -0.50 -6.36
C ALA A 257 13.23 -1.06 -7.51
N VAL A 258 12.66 -1.99 -8.26
CA VAL A 258 13.29 -2.69 -9.40
C VAL A 258 12.36 -2.66 -10.59
N LYS A 259 12.88 -2.52 -11.80
CA LYS A 259 12.10 -2.57 -13.04
C LYS A 259 11.62 -3.99 -13.31
N ASP A 260 10.63 -4.13 -14.20
CA ASP A 260 10.21 -5.44 -14.70
C ASP A 260 11.24 -6.06 -15.66
N LEU A 261 11.96 -5.18 -16.41
CA LEU A 261 12.90 -5.58 -17.46
C LEU A 261 14.20 -4.79 -17.36
N TYR A 262 15.31 -5.48 -17.56
CA TYR A 262 16.66 -4.94 -17.76
C TYR A 262 17.20 -5.46 -19.11
N GLY A 263 17.10 -4.64 -20.15
CA GLY A 263 17.34 -5.07 -21.53
C GLY A 263 16.33 -6.11 -21.98
N GLU A 264 16.78 -7.32 -22.27
CA GLU A 264 15.95 -8.44 -22.71
C GLU A 264 15.59 -9.40 -21.57
N GLU A 265 16.12 -9.19 -20.36
CA GLU A 265 15.94 -10.09 -19.23
C GLU A 265 14.84 -9.61 -18.30
N VAL A 266 13.98 -10.54 -17.89
CA VAL A 266 12.93 -10.31 -16.90
C VAL A 266 13.54 -10.37 -15.51
N GLU A 267 13.24 -9.38 -14.67
CA GLU A 267 13.73 -9.30 -13.30
C GLU A 267 13.02 -10.28 -12.36
N ASP A 268 13.77 -11.15 -11.73
CA ASP A 268 13.28 -11.99 -10.64
C ASP A 268 13.56 -11.33 -9.29
N ILE A 269 12.54 -11.19 -8.47
CA ILE A 269 12.58 -10.49 -7.19
C ILE A 269 12.34 -11.42 -6.02
N THR A 270 13.14 -11.27 -4.97
CA THR A 270 12.85 -11.76 -3.64
C THR A 270 12.60 -10.57 -2.71
N SER A 271 11.48 -10.60 -1.99
CA SER A 271 11.14 -9.51 -1.07
C SER A 271 10.53 -10.06 0.22
N VAL A 272 10.92 -9.45 1.34
CA VAL A 272 10.43 -9.81 2.67
C VAL A 272 10.08 -8.58 3.48
N LEU A 273 9.04 -8.69 4.32
CA LEU A 273 8.71 -7.70 5.32
C LEU A 273 8.31 -8.41 6.61
N VAL A 274 8.82 -7.91 7.74
CA VAL A 274 8.39 -8.27 9.07
C VAL A 274 8.12 -7.02 9.89
N ALA A 275 7.00 -7.00 10.62
CA ALA A 275 6.71 -5.93 11.56
C ALA A 275 5.96 -6.48 12.77
N TYR A 276 6.26 -5.94 13.94
CA TYR A 276 5.53 -6.23 15.17
C TYR A 276 5.00 -4.95 15.77
N ARG A 277 3.68 -4.94 16.10
CA ARG A 277 3.05 -3.82 16.77
C ARG A 277 2.63 -4.23 18.16
N HIS A 278 3.07 -3.43 19.17
CA HIS A 278 2.77 -3.60 20.57
C HIS A 278 1.89 -2.46 21.09
N PHE A 279 0.87 -2.80 21.86
CA PHE A 279 0.00 -1.85 22.57
C PHE A 279 0.38 -1.77 24.04
N TRP A 280 1.01 -0.68 24.45
CA TRP A 280 1.33 -0.40 25.84
C TRP A 280 0.08 -0.18 26.70
N ASN A 281 -0.93 0.45 26.07
CA ASN A 281 -2.27 0.67 26.61
C ASN A 281 -3.24 0.98 25.46
N ASP A 282 -4.45 1.44 25.76
CA ASP A 282 -5.47 1.71 24.75
C ASP A 282 -5.14 2.87 23.81
N SER A 283 -4.29 3.79 24.21
CA SER A 283 -3.93 5.00 23.47
C SER A 283 -2.47 5.04 22.99
N LEU A 284 -1.58 4.26 23.60
CA LEU A 284 -0.14 4.26 23.29
C LEU A 284 0.28 2.92 22.69
N ARG A 285 0.95 2.98 21.53
CA ARG A 285 1.44 1.81 20.81
C ARG A 285 2.75 2.11 20.08
N SER A 286 3.52 1.10 19.81
CA SER A 286 4.77 1.16 19.04
C SER A 286 4.83 0.03 18.02
N SER A 287 5.59 0.26 16.95
CA SER A 287 5.92 -0.77 15.96
C SER A 287 7.41 -0.79 15.70
N VAL A 288 7.92 -1.99 15.43
CA VAL A 288 9.22 -2.20 14.81
C VAL A 288 8.99 -2.89 13.48
N LEU A 289 9.73 -2.48 12.47
CA LEU A 289 9.57 -3.02 11.12
C LEU A 289 10.91 -3.16 10.40
N TYR A 290 10.95 -4.12 9.49
CA TYR A 290 12.08 -4.36 8.60
C TYR A 290 11.52 -4.83 7.25
N GLY A 291 12.03 -4.28 6.17
CA GLY A 291 11.69 -4.66 4.80
C GLY A 291 12.96 -4.75 3.95
N LYS A 292 12.97 -5.72 3.05
CA LYS A 292 14.06 -5.92 2.08
C LYS A 292 13.49 -6.33 0.72
N VAL A 293 14.09 -5.84 -0.34
CA VAL A 293 13.88 -6.29 -1.72
C VAL A 293 15.24 -6.52 -2.38
N ASP A 294 15.31 -7.61 -3.15
CA ASP A 294 16.49 -8.06 -3.85
C ASP A 294 16.10 -8.47 -5.27
N GLY A 295 16.81 -7.95 -6.27
CA GLY A 295 16.62 -8.22 -7.69
C GLY A 295 17.81 -8.96 -8.27
N ASP A 296 17.56 -10.14 -8.84
CA ASP A 296 18.61 -11.08 -9.27
C ASP A 296 19.35 -10.59 -10.54
N VAL A 297 18.64 -9.97 -11.51
CA VAL A 297 19.22 -9.49 -12.78
C VAL A 297 19.92 -8.15 -12.58
N SER A 298 19.27 -7.23 -11.91
CA SER A 298 19.80 -5.88 -11.70
C SER A 298 20.85 -5.80 -10.60
N ASN A 299 20.95 -6.82 -9.75
CA ASN A 299 21.71 -6.81 -8.50
C ASN A 299 21.32 -5.65 -7.57
N ARG A 300 20.09 -5.14 -7.67
CA ARG A 300 19.58 -4.07 -6.82
C ARG A 300 19.10 -4.63 -5.51
N GLU A 301 19.61 -4.06 -4.44
CA GLU A 301 19.23 -4.43 -3.09
C GLU A 301 18.83 -3.20 -2.28
N ARG A 302 17.65 -3.23 -1.67
CA ARG A 302 17.12 -2.16 -0.83
C ARG A 302 16.69 -2.71 0.49
N THR A 303 17.11 -2.03 1.55
CA THR A 303 16.71 -2.37 2.93
C THR A 303 16.10 -1.14 3.61
N GLN A 304 15.10 -1.36 4.42
CA GLN A 304 14.52 -0.32 5.26
C GLN A 304 14.13 -0.91 6.62
N TRP A 305 14.44 -0.19 7.69
CA TRP A 305 13.91 -0.50 9.00
C TRP A 305 13.40 0.76 9.70
N GLY A 306 12.48 0.59 10.64
CA GLY A 306 11.95 1.68 11.43
C GLY A 306 11.43 1.22 12.79
N ILE A 307 11.44 2.15 13.75
CA ILE A 307 10.85 2.00 15.08
C ILE A 307 10.01 3.23 15.33
N ASN A 308 8.76 3.06 15.76
CA ASN A 308 7.87 4.17 16.01
C ASN A 308 7.15 4.07 17.35
N LEU A 309 6.57 5.21 17.74
CA LEU A 309 5.67 5.34 18.87
C LEU A 309 4.52 6.26 18.47
N PHE A 310 3.28 5.81 18.68
CA PHE A 310 2.06 6.56 18.41
C PHE A 310 1.21 6.72 19.66
N GLN A 311 0.68 7.92 19.85
CA GLN A 311 -0.24 8.27 20.93
C GLN A 311 -1.52 8.86 20.38
N ASN A 312 -2.66 8.25 20.69
CA ASN A 312 -3.96 8.89 20.48
C ASN A 312 -4.21 9.90 21.59
N LEU A 313 -4.27 11.18 21.26
CA LEU A 313 -4.59 12.28 22.20
C LEU A 313 -6.11 12.35 22.41
N THR A 314 -6.88 12.15 21.35
CA THR A 314 -8.33 11.96 21.37
C THR A 314 -8.69 10.77 20.47
N LYS A 315 -9.99 10.55 20.22
CA LYS A 315 -10.43 9.54 19.23
C LYS A 315 -10.05 9.93 17.80
N GLU A 316 -9.98 11.23 17.53
CA GLU A 316 -9.76 11.80 16.20
C GLU A 316 -8.32 12.31 16.01
N LEU A 317 -7.60 12.64 17.10
CA LEU A 317 -6.27 13.25 17.05
C LEU A 317 -5.19 12.30 17.53
N GLU A 318 -4.21 12.06 16.68
CA GLU A 318 -3.07 11.19 16.91
C GLU A 318 -1.76 11.94 16.67
N VAL A 319 -0.74 11.64 17.45
CA VAL A 319 0.65 12.07 17.23
C VAL A 319 1.55 10.84 17.18
N GLY A 320 2.64 10.94 16.45
CA GLY A 320 3.61 9.86 16.33
C GLY A 320 5.03 10.36 16.11
N ILE A 321 5.99 9.53 16.41
CA ILE A 321 7.40 9.72 16.10
C ILE A 321 7.96 8.41 15.55
N GLU A 322 8.86 8.49 14.58
CA GLU A 322 9.51 7.33 13.97
C GLU A 322 10.97 7.66 13.69
N VAL A 323 11.84 6.71 13.97
CA VAL A 323 13.25 6.72 13.55
C VAL A 323 13.49 5.48 12.71
N GLY A 324 14.34 5.58 11.70
CA GLY A 324 14.67 4.48 10.84
C GLY A 324 15.82 4.80 9.90
N ASN A 325 16.06 3.84 9.02
CA ASN A 325 17.11 3.93 8.02
C ASN A 325 16.60 3.32 6.71
N PHE A 326 17.04 3.87 5.59
CA PHE A 326 16.85 3.33 4.26
C PHE A 326 18.21 3.19 3.59
N SER A 327 18.50 2.05 2.99
CA SER A 327 19.76 1.74 2.33
C SER A 327 19.58 1.30 0.87
N ILE A 328 20.59 1.62 0.08
CA ILE A 328 20.86 1.15 -1.27
C ILE A 328 22.10 0.26 -1.16
N ASP A 329 21.85 -1.03 -0.82
CA ASP A 329 22.90 -1.92 -0.34
C ASP A 329 23.96 -2.20 -1.43
N GLU A 330 23.58 -2.28 -2.72
CA GLU A 330 24.53 -2.48 -3.82
C GLU A 330 25.49 -1.30 -4.04
N LEU A 331 25.20 -0.13 -3.48
CA LEU A 331 26.05 1.06 -3.54
C LEU A 331 26.74 1.38 -2.22
N ASP A 332 26.50 0.62 -1.16
CA ASP A 332 26.96 0.89 0.21
C ASP A 332 26.57 2.33 0.66
N LYS A 333 25.30 2.70 0.40
CA LYS A 333 24.72 4.01 0.66
C LYS A 333 23.53 3.88 1.60
N ASP A 334 23.45 4.79 2.59
CA ASP A 334 22.30 4.81 3.50
C ASP A 334 21.96 6.21 4.02
N SER A 335 20.76 6.37 4.52
CA SER A 335 20.35 7.56 5.24
C SER A 335 19.45 7.22 6.42
N ASN A 336 19.73 7.87 7.53
CA ASN A 336 18.90 7.82 8.72
C ASN A 336 17.81 8.88 8.64
N TYR A 337 16.65 8.61 9.24
CA TYR A 337 15.58 9.59 9.35
C TYR A 337 14.95 9.63 10.73
N LEU A 338 14.46 10.82 11.07
CA LEU A 338 13.58 11.08 12.20
C LEU A 338 12.33 11.76 11.64
N GLN A 339 11.16 11.21 11.93
CA GLN A 339 9.89 11.79 11.52
C GLN A 339 8.96 11.95 12.71
N ALA A 340 8.39 13.15 12.87
CA ALA A 340 7.27 13.41 13.74
C ALA A 340 6.01 13.62 12.88
N THR A 341 4.88 13.12 13.35
CA THR A 341 3.61 13.20 12.64
C THR A 341 2.47 13.60 13.55
N MET A 342 1.52 14.35 13.01
CA MET A 342 0.23 14.63 13.65
C MET A 342 -0.88 14.36 12.63
N ARG A 343 -1.89 13.58 13.03
CA ARG A 343 -3.01 13.22 12.17
C ARG A 343 -4.33 13.50 12.87
N TYR A 344 -5.19 14.27 12.18
CA TYR A 344 -6.56 14.53 12.60
C TYR A 344 -7.54 13.86 11.64
N ILE A 345 -8.34 12.93 12.16
CA ILE A 345 -9.34 12.16 11.40
C ILE A 345 -10.62 13.00 11.27
N LEU A 346 -11.15 13.09 10.05
CA LEU A 346 -12.34 13.87 9.71
C LEU A 346 -13.63 13.07 9.88
#